data_0d6c9e26c511972242156a5cb3345c6f
#
_entry.id   0d6c9e26c511972242156a5cb3345c6f
#
_cell.length_a   1.000
_cell.length_b   1.000
_cell.length_c   1.000
_cell.angle_alpha   90.00
_cell.angle_beta   90.00
_cell.angle_gamma   90.00
#
_symmetry.space_group_name_H-M   'P 1'
#
loop_
_entity.id
_entity.type
_entity.pdbx_description
1 polymer ?
#
loop_
_entity_poly.entity_id
_entity_poly.type
_entity_poly.pdbx_seq_one_letter_code
_entity_poly.pdbx_strand_id
1 'polypeptide(L)'
;MVSLSVSMVTLVLLWLSFLSLTSEAVPSYRFHICSNEITFIPNSTYQSNLKDLLFSLSSNSTREIGFYNNTVGQNPETSVYGLFLCRGDLTPDACQDCVSTATNEIVQQYCPVEKVAMIWYDECMLRYSNRSIFSAMEDQPRKYLWNVLDITEPDRFLKLAQTTLSDLVPLAANASSGAKKFATKEVNFTVLHSDLS
;
A
#
# COMPACT_ATOMS: atom_id res chain seq x y z
N MET A 1 -18.39 43.65 32.57
CA MET A 1 -18.95 42.32 32.25
C MET A 1 -18.73 41.86 30.80
N VAL A 2 -18.45 42.73 29.86
CA VAL A 2 -18.23 42.37 28.46
C VAL A 2 -16.87 41.71 28.18
N SER A 3 -15.82 42.04 28.97
CA SER A 3 -14.44 41.58 28.76
C SER A 3 -14.21 40.08 29.12
N LEU A 4 -14.94 39.53 30.08
CA LEU A 4 -14.79 38.11 30.47
C LEU A 4 -15.47 37.16 29.47
N SER A 5 -16.57 37.57 28.80
CA SER A 5 -17.28 36.75 27.84
C SER A 5 -16.49 36.62 26.51
N VAL A 6 -15.81 37.67 26.08
CA VAL A 6 -14.94 37.63 24.88
C VAL A 6 -13.74 36.72 25.09
N SER A 7 -13.14 36.73 26.30
CA SER A 7 -12.01 35.85 26.63
C SER A 7 -12.40 34.37 26.66
N MET A 8 -13.59 34.04 27.16
CA MET A 8 -14.08 32.64 27.13
C MET A 8 -14.38 32.16 25.72
N VAL A 9 -14.98 32.98 24.87
CA VAL A 9 -15.28 32.62 23.48
C VAL A 9 -13.99 32.40 22.69
N THR A 10 -12.98 33.24 22.87
CA THR A 10 -11.67 33.04 22.21
C THR A 10 -10.95 31.79 22.70
N LEU A 11 -11.03 31.45 23.98
CA LEU A 11 -10.50 30.21 24.51
C LEU A 11 -11.21 28.96 23.96
N VAL A 12 -12.53 29.00 23.84
CA VAL A 12 -13.30 27.90 23.24
C VAL A 12 -13.03 27.74 21.76
N LEU A 13 -12.88 28.83 21.00
CA LEU A 13 -12.49 28.78 19.60
C LEU A 13 -11.08 28.29 19.39
N LEU A 14 -10.14 28.63 20.26
CA LEU A 14 -8.79 28.07 20.27
C LEU A 14 -8.78 26.56 20.61
N TRP A 15 -9.60 26.11 21.55
CA TRP A 15 -9.75 24.68 21.85
C TRP A 15 -10.40 23.90 20.70
N LEU A 16 -11.36 24.46 20.00
CA LEU A 16 -12.00 23.86 18.83
C LEU A 16 -11.04 23.77 17.63
N SER A 17 -10.08 24.69 17.50
CA SER A 17 -9.05 24.61 16.45
C SER A 17 -7.98 23.54 16.73
N PHE A 18 -7.80 23.10 17.97
CA PHE A 18 -6.95 21.96 18.34
C PHE A 18 -7.62 20.59 18.11
N LEU A 19 -8.93 20.57 17.88
CA LEU A 19 -9.69 19.39 17.46
C LEU A 19 -9.74 19.25 15.93
N SER A 20 -8.72 19.71 15.22
CA SER A 20 -8.46 19.19 13.87
C SER A 20 -8.12 17.72 14.02
N LEU A 21 -9.15 16.89 13.99
CA LEU A 21 -9.07 15.46 13.78
C LEU A 21 -8.22 15.27 12.52
N THR A 22 -6.96 14.93 12.69
CA THR A 22 -6.21 14.29 11.64
C THR A 22 -6.95 12.99 11.38
N SER A 23 -7.85 13.00 10.39
CA SER A 23 -8.45 11.79 9.88
C SER A 23 -7.32 11.03 9.20
N GLU A 24 -6.61 10.20 9.97
CA GLU A 24 -5.75 9.19 9.40
C GLU A 24 -6.66 8.29 8.59
N ALA A 25 -6.49 8.31 7.28
CA ALA A 25 -7.25 7.44 6.40
C ALA A 25 -6.79 6.01 6.65
N VAL A 26 -7.67 5.20 7.24
CA VAL A 26 -7.40 3.77 7.46
C VAL A 26 -7.09 3.13 6.10
N PRO A 27 -5.98 2.38 5.97
CA PRO A 27 -5.61 1.73 4.73
C PRO A 27 -6.72 0.84 4.18
N SER A 28 -6.96 0.93 2.87
CA SER A 28 -8.07 0.25 2.21
C SER A 28 -7.67 -1.16 1.80
N TYR A 29 -8.00 -2.16 2.64
CA TYR A 29 -7.77 -3.57 2.34
C TYR A 29 -8.39 -4.00 1.01
N ARG A 30 -7.64 -4.79 0.22
CA ARG A 30 -8.08 -5.34 -1.06
C ARG A 30 -8.18 -6.85 -1.06
N PHE A 31 -7.09 -7.53 -0.80
CA PHE A 31 -7.08 -8.99 -0.67
C PHE A 31 -5.74 -9.49 -0.11
N HIS A 32 -5.70 -10.76 0.23
CA HIS A 32 -4.50 -11.46 0.66
C HIS A 32 -4.38 -12.83 -0.01
N ILE A 33 -3.19 -13.39 0.03
CA ILE A 33 -2.91 -14.76 -0.39
C ILE A 33 -2.04 -15.39 0.69
N CYS A 34 -2.50 -16.50 1.23
CA CYS A 34 -1.76 -17.38 2.12
C CYS A 34 -1.44 -18.66 1.37
N SER A 35 -0.19 -19.11 1.38
CA SER A 35 0.15 -20.43 0.84
C SER A 35 -0.11 -21.49 1.90
N ASN A 36 -1.20 -22.20 1.77
CA ASN A 36 -1.59 -23.27 2.71
C ASN A 36 -0.71 -24.53 2.61
N GLU A 37 0.25 -24.54 1.68
CA GLU A 37 1.12 -25.71 1.46
C GLU A 37 2.22 -25.85 2.51
N ILE A 38 2.74 -24.73 3.04
CA ILE A 38 3.88 -24.71 3.95
C ILE A 38 3.58 -23.81 5.14
N THR A 39 3.46 -24.43 6.31
CA THR A 39 3.23 -23.74 7.58
C THR A 39 4.44 -23.82 8.52
N PHE A 40 4.50 -22.99 9.51
CA PHE A 40 5.47 -23.05 10.60
C PHE A 40 4.82 -23.55 11.89
N ILE A 41 5.65 -24.12 12.77
CA ILE A 41 5.20 -24.54 14.09
C ILE A 41 5.17 -23.30 15.00
N PRO A 42 4.07 -23.07 15.75
CA PRO A 42 4.02 -22.01 16.75
C PRO A 42 5.20 -22.08 17.75
N ASN A 43 5.70 -20.90 18.13
CA ASN A 43 6.88 -20.74 19.00
C ASN A 43 8.19 -21.26 18.40
N SER A 44 8.25 -21.49 17.10
CA SER A 44 9.47 -21.88 16.40
C SER A 44 10.41 -20.68 16.13
N THR A 45 11.67 -20.97 15.82
CA THR A 45 12.64 -19.96 15.36
C THR A 45 12.15 -19.23 14.12
N TYR A 46 11.45 -19.92 13.20
CA TYR A 46 10.84 -19.26 12.03
C TYR A 46 9.86 -18.17 12.43
N GLN A 47 8.97 -18.44 13.39
CA GLN A 47 8.02 -17.44 13.88
C GLN A 47 8.72 -16.24 14.52
N SER A 48 9.78 -16.46 15.29
CA SER A 48 10.58 -15.37 15.87
C SER A 48 11.19 -14.51 14.76
N ASN A 49 11.84 -15.16 13.78
CA ASN A 49 12.44 -14.46 12.63
C ASN A 49 11.40 -13.70 11.81
N LEU A 50 10.20 -14.27 11.64
CA LEU A 50 9.09 -13.57 10.95
C LEU A 50 8.65 -12.31 11.73
N LYS A 51 8.54 -12.38 13.05
CA LYS A 51 8.22 -11.19 13.87
C LYS A 51 9.28 -10.11 13.72
N ASP A 52 10.56 -10.49 13.78
CA ASP A 52 11.68 -9.57 13.64
C ASP A 52 11.72 -8.94 12.24
N LEU A 53 11.40 -9.74 11.19
CA LEU A 53 11.26 -9.25 9.83
C LEU A 53 10.12 -8.22 9.71
N LEU A 54 8.92 -8.54 10.18
CA LEU A 54 7.75 -7.65 10.10
C LEU A 54 7.99 -6.36 10.88
N PHE A 55 8.61 -6.43 12.04
CA PHE A 55 9.06 -5.25 12.78
C PHE A 55 10.06 -4.41 11.98
N SER A 56 11.05 -5.04 11.36
CA SER A 56 12.02 -4.35 10.51
C SER A 56 11.37 -3.67 9.31
N LEU A 57 10.39 -4.33 8.66
CA LEU A 57 9.65 -3.75 7.54
C LEU A 57 8.86 -2.52 7.99
N SER A 58 8.08 -2.62 9.07
CA SER A 58 7.31 -1.50 9.63
C SER A 58 8.21 -0.34 10.05
N SER A 59 9.32 -0.61 10.73
CA SER A 59 10.26 0.43 11.20
C SER A 59 11.00 1.16 10.06
N ASN A 60 11.03 0.61 8.86
CA ASN A 60 11.67 1.20 7.69
C ASN A 60 10.67 1.75 6.65
N SER A 61 9.40 1.87 6.99
CA SER A 61 8.35 2.26 6.05
C SER A 61 8.23 3.77 5.82
N THR A 62 8.90 4.59 6.64
CA THR A 62 8.99 6.06 6.45
C THR A 62 10.01 6.49 5.39
N ARG A 63 10.60 5.54 4.66
CA ARG A 63 11.57 5.84 3.60
C ARG A 63 10.89 6.55 2.43
N GLU A 64 11.50 7.62 1.96
CA GLU A 64 11.01 8.41 0.81
C GLU A 64 10.77 7.55 -0.45
N ILE A 65 11.57 6.50 -0.66
CA ILE A 65 11.43 5.61 -1.81
C ILE A 65 10.15 4.76 -1.74
N GLY A 66 9.52 4.59 -0.56
CA GLY A 66 8.34 3.76 -0.38
C GLY A 66 8.57 2.27 -0.61
N PHE A 67 9.81 1.80 -0.49
CA PHE A 67 10.21 0.41 -0.67
C PHE A 67 11.30 0.03 0.31
N TYR A 68 11.19 -1.18 0.86
CA TYR A 68 12.25 -1.79 1.64
C TYR A 68 12.13 -3.31 1.60
N ASN A 69 13.25 -3.99 1.66
CA ASN A 69 13.32 -5.43 1.83
C ASN A 69 14.33 -5.80 2.93
N ASN A 70 14.12 -6.96 3.52
CA ASN A 70 15.03 -7.50 4.52
C ASN A 70 14.98 -9.02 4.55
N THR A 71 16.01 -9.62 5.12
CA THR A 71 16.11 -11.06 5.41
C THR A 71 16.49 -11.23 6.88
N VAL A 72 15.78 -12.10 7.58
CA VAL A 72 16.06 -12.46 8.97
C VAL A 72 16.27 -13.98 9.06
N GLY A 73 17.29 -14.38 9.84
CA GLY A 73 17.73 -15.76 9.96
C GLY A 73 18.94 -16.08 9.09
N GLN A 74 19.78 -17.01 9.56
CA GLN A 74 20.99 -17.48 8.85
C GLN A 74 20.87 -18.92 8.33
N ASN A 75 19.96 -19.70 8.94
CA ASN A 75 19.70 -21.06 8.52
C ASN A 75 18.61 -21.05 7.45
N PRO A 76 18.82 -21.66 6.27
CA PRO A 76 17.84 -21.72 5.19
C PRO A 76 16.44 -22.21 5.60
N GLU A 77 16.36 -23.12 6.57
CA GLU A 77 15.08 -23.68 7.04
C GLU A 77 14.26 -22.68 7.89
N THR A 78 14.93 -21.71 8.51
CA THR A 78 14.33 -20.71 9.41
C THR A 78 14.42 -19.29 8.89
N SER A 79 15.14 -19.06 7.80
CA SER A 79 15.23 -17.74 7.18
C SER A 79 13.91 -17.28 6.60
N VAL A 80 13.64 -15.99 6.78
CA VAL A 80 12.45 -15.31 6.25
C VAL A 80 12.89 -14.11 5.44
N TYR A 81 12.37 -14.00 4.24
CA TYR A 81 12.60 -12.91 3.30
C TYR A 81 11.31 -12.09 3.19
N GLY A 82 11.40 -10.78 3.23
CA GLY A 82 10.23 -9.95 3.11
C GLY A 82 10.50 -8.61 2.48
N LEU A 83 9.44 -8.03 1.94
CA LEU A 83 9.45 -6.70 1.35
C LEU A 83 8.09 -6.03 1.48
N PHE A 84 8.10 -4.72 1.40
CA PHE A 84 6.91 -3.93 1.11
C PHE A 84 7.17 -2.97 -0.06
N LEU A 85 6.09 -2.55 -0.69
CA LEU A 85 6.06 -1.51 -1.71
C LEU A 85 4.82 -0.65 -1.48
N CYS A 86 5.02 0.65 -1.30
CA CYS A 86 3.95 1.64 -1.25
C CYS A 86 3.67 2.23 -2.63
N ARG A 87 2.44 2.66 -2.86
CA ARG A 87 2.07 3.39 -4.07
C ARG A 87 2.91 4.67 -4.18
N GLY A 88 3.36 4.98 -5.37
CA GLY A 88 4.38 6.00 -5.59
C GLY A 88 4.00 7.43 -5.16
N ASP A 89 2.71 7.76 -5.22
CA ASP A 89 2.14 9.07 -4.89
C ASP A 89 1.93 9.32 -3.39
N LEU A 90 2.17 8.31 -2.54
CA LEU A 90 1.96 8.43 -1.10
C LEU A 90 3.08 9.18 -0.39
N THR A 91 2.69 9.87 0.68
CA THR A 91 3.64 10.40 1.67
C THR A 91 4.29 9.28 2.48
N PRO A 92 5.47 9.50 3.09
CA PRO A 92 6.10 8.55 3.99
C PRO A 92 5.18 8.12 5.15
N ASP A 93 4.39 9.04 5.71
CA ASP A 93 3.47 8.75 6.82
C ASP A 93 2.34 7.81 6.38
N ALA A 94 1.69 8.09 5.25
CA ALA A 94 0.64 7.22 4.70
C ALA A 94 1.19 5.83 4.31
N CYS A 95 2.45 5.76 3.85
CA CYS A 95 3.14 4.50 3.62
C CYS A 95 3.37 3.74 4.93
N GLN A 96 3.82 4.44 5.98
CA GLN A 96 4.03 3.86 7.31
C GLN A 96 2.73 3.28 7.89
N ASP A 97 1.64 4.02 7.83
CA ASP A 97 0.34 3.57 8.34
C ASP A 97 -0.12 2.30 7.64
N CYS A 98 0.02 2.26 6.30
CA CYS A 98 -0.34 1.07 5.53
C CYS A 98 0.55 -0.13 5.87
N VAL A 99 1.87 0.04 5.90
CA VAL A 99 2.80 -1.07 6.18
C VAL A 99 2.66 -1.56 7.61
N SER A 100 2.46 -0.65 8.59
CA SER A 100 2.22 -1.03 9.99
C SER A 100 0.94 -1.84 10.14
N THR A 101 -0.14 -1.44 9.47
CA THR A 101 -1.40 -2.20 9.42
C THR A 101 -1.18 -3.57 8.77
N ALA A 102 -0.53 -3.60 7.60
CA ALA A 102 -0.28 -4.82 6.84
C ALA A 102 0.58 -5.83 7.63
N THR A 103 1.64 -5.37 8.32
CA THR A 103 2.51 -6.25 9.12
C THR A 103 1.79 -6.87 10.31
N ASN A 104 0.82 -6.16 10.88
CA ASN A 104 0.01 -6.67 11.98
C ASN A 104 -1.07 -7.62 11.48
N GLU A 105 -1.88 -7.20 10.53
CA GLU A 105 -3.06 -7.95 10.08
C GLU A 105 -2.69 -9.25 9.36
N ILE A 106 -1.59 -9.27 8.58
CA ILE A 106 -1.21 -10.46 7.81
C ILE A 106 -0.99 -11.69 8.71
N VAL A 107 -0.46 -11.52 9.92
CA VAL A 107 -0.19 -12.63 10.85
C VAL A 107 -1.23 -12.76 11.96
N GLN A 108 -2.00 -11.71 12.26
CA GLN A 108 -3.02 -11.78 13.30
C GLN A 108 -4.38 -12.21 12.76
N GLN A 109 -4.69 -11.84 11.53
CA GLN A 109 -6.03 -12.00 10.97
C GLN A 109 -6.07 -12.93 9.76
N TYR A 110 -5.09 -12.84 8.83
CA TYR A 110 -5.22 -13.46 7.52
C TYR A 110 -4.41 -14.75 7.36
N CYS A 111 -3.11 -14.72 7.68
CA CYS A 111 -2.18 -15.84 7.46
C CYS A 111 -1.37 -16.13 8.74
N PRO A 112 -2.00 -16.73 9.78
CA PRO A 112 -1.40 -16.83 11.11
C PRO A 112 -0.25 -17.83 11.25
N VAL A 113 -0.15 -18.82 10.36
CA VAL A 113 0.85 -19.91 10.44
C VAL A 113 1.58 -20.20 9.14
N GLU A 114 1.28 -19.48 8.09
CA GLU A 114 1.85 -19.71 6.75
C GLU A 114 3.26 -19.14 6.63
N LYS A 115 4.15 -19.90 5.94
CA LYS A 115 5.52 -19.45 5.65
C LYS A 115 5.61 -18.53 4.43
N VAL A 116 4.56 -18.46 3.63
CA VAL A 116 4.48 -17.60 2.44
C VAL A 116 3.16 -16.88 2.45
N ALA A 117 3.20 -15.56 2.48
CA ALA A 117 1.99 -14.75 2.43
C ALA A 117 2.23 -13.41 1.74
N MET A 118 1.14 -12.87 1.22
CA MET A 118 1.09 -11.56 0.58
C MET A 118 -0.23 -10.88 0.89
N ILE A 119 -0.21 -9.58 1.16
CA ILE A 119 -1.40 -8.76 1.40
C ILE A 119 -1.32 -7.47 0.59
N TRP A 120 -2.46 -7.01 0.10
CA TRP A 120 -2.59 -5.77 -0.67
C TRP A 120 -3.65 -4.87 -0.05
N TYR A 121 -3.27 -3.62 0.05
CA TYR A 121 -4.14 -2.46 0.27
C TYR A 121 -4.08 -1.56 -0.97
N ASP A 122 -4.94 -0.56 -1.07
CA ASP A 122 -4.81 0.46 -2.12
C ASP A 122 -3.49 1.22 -2.01
N GLU A 123 -2.99 1.36 -0.80
CA GLU A 123 -1.84 2.18 -0.47
C GLU A 123 -0.53 1.40 -0.54
N CYS A 124 -0.51 0.12 -0.18
CA CYS A 124 0.71 -0.68 -0.15
C CYS A 124 0.50 -2.17 -0.39
N MET A 125 1.59 -2.86 -0.66
CA MET A 125 1.69 -4.30 -0.72
C MET A 125 2.79 -4.77 0.22
N LEU A 126 2.55 -5.86 0.95
CA LEU A 126 3.53 -6.53 1.80
C LEU A 126 3.58 -8.01 1.45
N ARG A 127 4.79 -8.56 1.37
CA ARG A 127 5.03 -9.98 1.07
C ARG A 127 6.15 -10.53 1.94
N TYR A 128 5.99 -11.77 2.41
CA TYR A 128 7.08 -12.55 2.98
C TYR A 128 7.10 -13.98 2.45
N SER A 129 8.27 -14.64 2.54
CA SER A 129 8.48 -15.99 2.04
C SER A 129 9.61 -16.70 2.80
N ASN A 130 9.59 -18.01 2.81
CA ASN A 130 10.69 -18.87 3.30
C ASN A 130 11.83 -19.07 2.28
N ARG A 131 11.71 -18.47 1.09
CA ARG A 131 12.76 -18.46 0.04
C ARG A 131 12.98 -17.03 -0.45
N SER A 132 14.17 -16.76 -1.00
CA SER A 132 14.47 -15.44 -1.55
C SER A 132 13.48 -15.09 -2.67
N ILE A 133 12.88 -13.89 -2.55
CA ILE A 133 11.97 -13.28 -3.51
C ILE A 133 12.56 -12.02 -4.14
N PHE A 134 13.87 -11.78 -3.92
CA PHE A 134 14.54 -10.57 -4.37
C PHE A 134 15.19 -10.80 -5.73
N SER A 135 15.08 -9.80 -6.61
CA SER A 135 15.64 -9.80 -7.96
C SER A 135 15.18 -10.99 -8.84
N ALA A 136 14.07 -11.62 -8.48
CA ALA A 136 13.44 -12.67 -9.26
C ALA A 136 12.09 -12.18 -9.79
N MET A 137 11.85 -12.37 -11.08
CA MET A 137 10.54 -12.16 -11.65
C MET A 137 9.65 -13.36 -11.30
N GLU A 138 8.60 -13.12 -10.54
CA GLU A 138 7.56 -14.12 -10.26
C GLU A 138 6.22 -13.60 -10.77
N ASP A 139 5.58 -14.35 -11.65
CA ASP A 139 4.26 -14.04 -12.18
C ASP A 139 3.13 -14.68 -11.35
N GLN A 140 3.47 -15.41 -10.31
CA GLN A 140 2.54 -15.99 -9.34
C GLN A 140 2.99 -15.64 -7.90
N PRO A 141 2.04 -15.51 -6.97
CA PRO A 141 0.59 -15.48 -7.17
C PRO A 141 0.12 -14.17 -7.82
N ARG A 142 -0.98 -14.20 -8.56
CA ARG A 142 -1.59 -13.02 -9.17
C ARG A 142 -3.09 -12.97 -8.90
N LYS A 143 -3.61 -11.73 -8.83
CA LYS A 143 -5.05 -11.45 -8.74
C LYS A 143 -5.43 -10.45 -9.82
N TYR A 144 -6.48 -10.74 -10.53
CA TYR A 144 -7.06 -9.83 -11.52
C TYR A 144 -8.22 -9.07 -10.88
N LEU A 145 -8.23 -7.77 -11.07
CA LEU A 145 -9.34 -6.89 -10.73
C LEU A 145 -9.80 -6.21 -12.02
N TRP A 146 -11.08 -6.27 -12.31
CA TRP A 146 -11.67 -5.61 -13.48
C TRP A 146 -12.96 -4.91 -13.08
N ASN A 147 -13.28 -3.84 -13.81
CA ASN A 147 -14.55 -3.18 -13.68
C ASN A 147 -15.65 -4.05 -14.29
N VAL A 148 -16.73 -4.27 -13.56
CA VAL A 148 -17.90 -5.04 -14.01
C VAL A 148 -18.97 -4.17 -14.69
N LEU A 149 -18.79 -2.84 -14.66
CA LEU A 149 -19.69 -1.90 -15.31
C LEU A 149 -19.23 -1.65 -16.74
N ASP A 150 -20.15 -1.75 -17.69
CA ASP A 150 -19.89 -1.44 -19.10
C ASP A 150 -19.65 0.06 -19.30
N ILE A 151 -18.75 0.38 -20.20
CA ILE A 151 -18.47 1.75 -20.63
C ILE A 151 -19.29 2.04 -21.87
N THR A 152 -20.07 3.12 -21.86
CA THR A 152 -20.98 3.48 -22.95
C THR A 152 -20.28 3.86 -24.26
N GLU A 153 -19.02 4.31 -24.20
CA GLU A 153 -18.20 4.69 -25.36
C GLU A 153 -16.83 4.01 -25.29
N PRO A 154 -16.73 2.68 -25.48
CA PRO A 154 -15.51 1.93 -25.21
C PRO A 154 -14.33 2.37 -26.08
N ASP A 155 -14.52 2.64 -27.35
CA ASP A 155 -13.44 3.03 -28.27
C ASP A 155 -12.84 4.40 -27.89
N ARG A 156 -13.69 5.35 -27.53
CA ARG A 156 -13.25 6.68 -27.07
C ARG A 156 -12.52 6.59 -25.74
N PHE A 157 -13.03 5.80 -24.81
CA PHE A 157 -12.38 5.54 -23.53
C PHE A 157 -11.02 4.87 -23.72
N LEU A 158 -10.94 3.80 -24.51
CA LEU A 158 -9.69 3.09 -24.79
C LEU A 158 -8.64 4.00 -25.42
N LYS A 159 -9.03 4.82 -26.39
CA LYS A 159 -8.13 5.79 -27.02
C LYS A 159 -7.59 6.80 -26.00
N LEU A 160 -8.46 7.32 -25.15
CA LEU A 160 -8.08 8.27 -24.08
C LEU A 160 -7.12 7.60 -23.08
N ALA A 161 -7.45 6.39 -22.62
CA ALA A 161 -6.61 5.62 -21.70
C ALA A 161 -5.23 5.31 -22.30
N GLN A 162 -5.17 4.85 -23.56
CA GLN A 162 -3.91 4.58 -24.25
C GLN A 162 -3.04 5.83 -24.37
N THR A 163 -3.63 6.96 -24.78
CA THR A 163 -2.89 8.23 -24.89
C THR A 163 -2.36 8.65 -23.53
N THR A 164 -3.20 8.59 -22.49
CA THR A 164 -2.80 8.98 -21.13
C THR A 164 -1.67 8.10 -20.60
N LEU A 165 -1.76 6.78 -20.78
CA LEU A 165 -0.70 5.85 -20.35
C LEU A 165 0.59 6.07 -21.15
N SER A 166 0.50 6.32 -22.47
CA SER A 166 1.68 6.62 -23.30
C SER A 166 2.41 7.89 -22.86
N ASP A 167 1.70 8.89 -22.36
CA ASP A 167 2.28 10.10 -21.79
C ASP A 167 2.95 9.83 -20.43
N LEU A 168 2.38 8.96 -19.61
CA LEU A 168 2.85 8.67 -18.26
C LEU A 168 4.11 7.78 -18.23
N VAL A 169 4.23 6.83 -19.17
CA VAL A 169 5.36 5.89 -19.22
C VAL A 169 6.73 6.59 -19.21
N PRO A 170 7.03 7.57 -20.10
CA PRO A 170 8.31 8.25 -20.07
C PRO A 170 8.51 9.07 -18.79
N LEU A 171 7.46 9.67 -18.23
CA LEU A 171 7.56 10.45 -16.99
C LEU A 171 7.99 9.55 -15.81
N ALA A 172 7.37 8.37 -15.68
CA ALA A 172 7.74 7.41 -14.64
C ALA A 172 9.14 6.81 -14.89
N ALA A 173 9.48 6.47 -16.13
CA ALA A 173 10.74 5.84 -16.48
C ALA A 173 11.95 6.75 -16.29
N ASN A 174 11.82 8.05 -16.61
CA ASN A 174 12.89 9.04 -16.57
C ASN A 174 13.22 9.57 -15.16
N ALA A 175 12.50 9.13 -14.13
CA ALA A 175 12.88 9.47 -12.75
C ALA A 175 14.32 9.04 -12.47
N SER A 176 15.06 9.86 -11.72
CA SER A 176 16.47 9.61 -11.37
C SER A 176 16.66 8.24 -10.68
N SER A 177 17.91 7.72 -10.73
CA SER A 177 18.25 6.49 -10.02
C SER A 177 17.99 6.66 -8.51
N GLY A 178 17.31 5.69 -7.90
CA GLY A 178 16.93 5.73 -6.48
C GLY A 178 15.66 6.54 -6.17
N ALA A 179 15.07 7.25 -7.13
CA ALA A 179 13.78 7.90 -6.95
C ALA A 179 12.62 6.94 -7.22
N LYS A 180 11.44 7.29 -6.71
CA LYS A 180 10.20 6.58 -7.02
C LYS A 180 9.93 6.59 -8.53
N LYS A 181 9.57 5.44 -9.09
CA LYS A 181 9.24 5.25 -10.50
C LYS A 181 7.72 5.26 -10.69
N PHE A 182 7.14 6.44 -10.67
CA PHE A 182 5.69 6.62 -10.88
C PHE A 182 5.40 7.94 -11.59
N ALA A 183 4.22 8.02 -12.17
CA ALA A 183 3.63 9.26 -12.67
C ALA A 183 2.11 9.17 -12.58
N THR A 184 1.45 10.30 -12.36
CA THR A 184 0.00 10.42 -12.29
C THR A 184 -0.51 11.46 -13.27
N LYS A 185 -1.70 11.26 -13.81
CA LYS A 185 -2.39 12.22 -14.68
C LYS A 185 -3.89 12.01 -14.53
N GLU A 186 -4.60 13.10 -14.31
CA GLU A 186 -6.06 13.11 -14.34
C GLU A 186 -6.57 13.56 -15.71
N VAL A 187 -7.54 12.85 -16.24
CA VAL A 187 -8.21 13.18 -17.51
C VAL A 187 -9.71 13.04 -17.36
N ASN A 188 -10.45 13.99 -17.91
CA ASN A 188 -11.91 13.94 -17.88
C ASN A 188 -12.45 13.08 -19.02
N PHE A 189 -13.32 12.14 -18.68
CA PHE A 189 -14.12 11.38 -19.63
C PHE A 189 -15.59 11.74 -19.42
N THR A 190 -16.10 12.64 -20.27
CA THR A 190 -17.52 13.03 -20.27
C THR A 190 -18.26 12.20 -21.32
N VAL A 191 -19.30 11.49 -20.91
CA VAL A 191 -20.20 10.78 -21.84
C VAL A 191 -20.90 11.82 -22.71
N LEU A 192 -20.80 11.65 -24.03
CA LEU A 192 -21.55 12.48 -24.97
C LEU A 192 -23.00 12.00 -24.99
N HIS A 193 -23.92 12.81 -24.44
CA HIS A 193 -25.33 12.60 -24.68
C HIS A 193 -25.62 12.98 -26.14
N SER A 194 -25.99 12.01 -26.96
CA SER A 194 -26.64 12.32 -28.24
C SER A 194 -28.05 12.82 -27.90
N ASP A 195 -28.25 14.13 -28.00
CA ASP A 195 -29.60 14.65 -28.06
C ASP A 195 -30.28 14.02 -29.27
N LEU A 196 -31.17 13.06 -29.01
CA LEU A 196 -32.07 12.52 -30.03
C LEU A 196 -33.06 13.63 -30.35
N SER A 197 -32.80 14.35 -31.44
CA SER A 197 -33.75 15.22 -32.13
C SER A 197 -34.67 14.39 -32.99
#